data_ea43edc23546ce71ebf074db56c2584d
#
_entry.id   ea43edc23546ce71ebf074db56c2584d
#
_cell.length_a   1.000
_cell.length_b   1.000
_cell.length_c   1.000
_cell.angle_alpha   90.00
_cell.angle_beta   90.00
_cell.angle_gamma   90.00
#
_symmetry.space_group_name_H-M   'P 1'
#
loop_
_entity.id
_entity.type
_entity.pdbx_description
1 polymer ?
#
loop_
_entity_poly.entity_id
_entity_poly.type
_entity_poly.pdbx_seq_one_letter_code
_entity_poly.pdbx_strand_id
1 'polypeptide(L)'
;MSAALIDLVSVGAQDVYITGDPQVSFFRQNYKRHTNFSIKPERMDYIGTFGSGNEVSIPIKSKGDLLSYVWIENANINSRDHDDSIFKSANATTPVETSPTEFSLWIGGQEVTKLDTLFINTVHNTLYNESSAKATCAMTTQDGGDNASSGSYIIPFFFSEDWTKSLPLVGLQYHEVEIRVKCRNGTFDLGTDRPKVYGSYVFVDTEEREFFANGEHEILITQTQHQPMSDSDTSIDLTYFNHPVKAVHIAAGNDSATGASTSYTFTDASMFINGVPLFENMTHEYHRNVVPSRHCSVLNNTVDSEQIYTWPFCLTMNKSQPTGTLNFSRIDNARININYTGSTTNAKIDMIRAYAVNYNILRIKNGMGGIAFGN
;
A
#
# COMPACT_ATOMS: atom_id res chain seq x y z
N MET A 1 -8.80 -57.17 13.88
CA MET A 1 -8.50 -56.08 12.94
C MET A 1 -8.50 -54.78 13.75
N SER A 2 -7.52 -53.92 13.53
CA SER A 2 -7.51 -52.59 14.20
C SER A 2 -8.64 -51.74 13.64
N ALA A 3 -9.31 -50.97 14.49
CA ALA A 3 -10.36 -50.05 14.07
C ALA A 3 -9.92 -49.11 12.93
N ALA A 4 -8.61 -48.75 12.92
CA ALA A 4 -8.00 -47.98 11.86
C ALA A 4 -8.00 -48.63 10.47
N LEU A 5 -7.97 -49.99 10.40
CA LEU A 5 -8.08 -50.71 9.14
C LEU A 5 -9.53 -50.73 8.64
N ILE A 6 -10.48 -50.70 9.54
CA ILE A 6 -11.93 -50.66 9.19
C ILE A 6 -12.23 -49.25 8.65
N ASP A 7 -11.70 -48.22 9.28
CA ASP A 7 -11.84 -46.82 8.81
C ASP A 7 -11.26 -46.63 7.40
N LEU A 8 -10.08 -47.21 7.13
CA LEU A 8 -9.43 -47.12 5.82
C LEU A 8 -10.26 -47.82 4.70
N VAL A 9 -11.00 -48.87 5.03
CA VAL A 9 -11.80 -49.68 4.06
C VAL A 9 -13.23 -49.15 3.93
N SER A 10 -13.73 -48.41 4.91
CA SER A 10 -15.08 -47.85 4.92
C SER A 10 -15.23 -46.68 3.97
N VAL A 11 -15.13 -46.93 2.65
CA VAL A 11 -15.28 -45.91 1.61
C VAL A 11 -16.65 -46.03 0.98
N GLY A 12 -17.49 -45.00 1.05
CA GLY A 12 -18.80 -44.89 0.41
C GLY A 12 -18.75 -44.13 -0.91
N ALA A 13 -19.87 -44.09 -1.62
CA ALA A 13 -19.99 -43.37 -2.89
C ALA A 13 -19.73 -41.87 -2.79
N GLN A 14 -19.93 -41.26 -1.63
CA GLN A 14 -19.63 -39.83 -1.38
C GLN A 14 -18.14 -39.57 -1.19
N ASP A 15 -17.40 -40.51 -0.62
CA ASP A 15 -15.97 -40.37 -0.36
C ASP A 15 -15.16 -40.38 -1.64
N VAL A 16 -15.66 -40.97 -2.72
CA VAL A 16 -15.02 -40.99 -4.04
C VAL A 16 -14.80 -39.58 -4.60
N TYR A 17 -15.67 -38.62 -4.26
CA TYR A 17 -15.53 -37.24 -4.68
C TYR A 17 -14.30 -36.52 -4.04
N ILE A 18 -13.84 -37.04 -2.89
CA ILE A 18 -12.74 -36.46 -2.13
C ILE A 18 -11.47 -37.30 -2.28
N THR A 19 -11.61 -38.63 -2.31
CA THR A 19 -10.50 -39.60 -2.31
C THR A 19 -10.25 -40.27 -3.65
N GLY A 20 -11.15 -40.09 -4.63
CA GLY A 20 -10.99 -40.59 -5.99
C GLY A 20 -9.95 -39.83 -6.78
N ASP A 21 -9.09 -40.52 -7.53
CA ASP A 21 -8.00 -39.98 -8.34
C ASP A 21 -7.14 -38.94 -7.57
N PRO A 22 -6.46 -39.35 -6.47
CA PRO A 22 -5.77 -38.46 -5.58
C PRO A 22 -4.63 -37.75 -6.27
N GLN A 23 -4.58 -36.42 -6.15
CA GLN A 23 -3.53 -35.55 -6.68
C GLN A 23 -2.38 -35.34 -5.69
N VAL A 24 -2.64 -35.55 -4.40
CA VAL A 24 -1.67 -35.27 -3.32
C VAL A 24 -1.73 -36.37 -2.26
N SER A 25 -0.59 -36.64 -1.65
CA SER A 25 -0.47 -37.46 -0.43
C SER A 25 0.03 -36.57 0.69
N PHE A 26 -0.64 -36.58 1.83
CA PHE A 26 -0.22 -35.81 3.01
C PHE A 26 1.03 -36.39 3.70
N PHE A 27 1.44 -37.61 3.34
CA PHE A 27 2.59 -38.28 3.94
C PHE A 27 3.83 -38.30 3.04
N ARG A 28 3.78 -37.61 1.91
CA ARG A 28 4.90 -37.41 1.01
C ARG A 28 5.23 -35.93 0.91
N GLN A 29 6.46 -35.58 1.17
CA GLN A 29 6.96 -34.22 0.95
C GLN A 29 7.25 -34.03 -0.54
N ASN A 30 6.52 -33.11 -1.17
CA ASN A 30 6.83 -32.61 -2.50
C ASN A 30 7.50 -31.23 -2.35
N TYR A 31 8.75 -31.11 -2.79
CA TYR A 31 9.46 -29.83 -2.81
C TYR A 31 9.83 -29.45 -4.23
N LYS A 32 9.84 -28.14 -4.50
CA LYS A 32 10.31 -27.57 -5.76
C LYS A 32 11.74 -27.12 -5.59
N ARG A 33 12.59 -27.39 -6.60
CA ARG A 33 13.95 -26.84 -6.66
C ARG A 33 13.87 -25.37 -7.06
N HIS A 34 14.71 -24.54 -6.48
CA HIS A 34 14.80 -23.11 -6.77
C HIS A 34 16.20 -22.70 -7.22
N THR A 35 16.33 -21.56 -7.89
CA THR A 35 17.63 -20.94 -8.23
C THR A 35 18.34 -20.45 -6.97
N ASN A 36 19.65 -20.37 -7.00
CA ASN A 36 20.42 -19.87 -5.88
C ASN A 36 20.41 -18.34 -5.87
N PHE A 37 20.25 -17.74 -4.70
CA PHE A 37 20.24 -16.29 -4.53
C PHE A 37 20.82 -15.89 -3.17
N SER A 38 21.17 -14.62 -3.03
CA SER A 38 21.61 -14.01 -1.77
C SER A 38 20.91 -12.65 -1.58
N ILE A 39 20.61 -12.30 -0.35
CA ILE A 39 19.98 -11.02 0.00
C ILE A 39 20.91 -10.24 0.91
N LYS A 40 21.11 -8.96 0.60
CA LYS A 40 21.93 -8.06 1.39
C LYS A 40 21.26 -6.70 1.58
N PRO A 41 21.05 -6.23 2.83
CA PRO A 41 20.68 -4.87 3.08
C PRO A 41 21.87 -3.92 2.85
N GLU A 42 21.63 -2.83 2.15
CA GLU A 42 22.63 -1.80 1.87
C GLU A 42 22.08 -0.41 2.20
N ARG A 43 22.92 0.41 2.80
CA ARG A 43 22.60 1.82 3.04
C ARG A 43 22.64 2.59 1.73
N MET A 44 21.61 3.41 1.53
CA MET A 44 21.50 4.33 0.42
C MET A 44 21.88 5.75 0.85
N ASP A 45 22.60 6.45 -0.01
CA ASP A 45 22.87 7.86 0.17
C ASP A 45 21.68 8.67 -0.38
N TYR A 46 21.41 9.83 0.21
CA TYR A 46 20.39 10.73 -0.27
C TYR A 46 20.93 12.16 -0.42
N ILE A 47 20.28 12.93 -1.28
CA ILE A 47 20.61 14.32 -1.60
C ILE A 47 19.50 15.19 -1.01
N GLY A 48 19.89 16.22 -0.28
CA GLY A 48 18.98 17.09 0.46
C GLY A 48 19.02 16.85 1.96
N THR A 49 18.07 17.42 2.66
CA THR A 49 17.93 17.29 4.13
C THR A 49 16.48 17.09 4.47
N PHE A 50 16.20 16.05 5.24
CA PHE A 50 14.85 15.87 5.81
C PHE A 50 14.52 17.06 6.71
N GLY A 51 13.35 17.65 6.48
CA GLY A 51 12.90 18.82 7.21
C GLY A 51 11.62 19.39 6.62
N SER A 52 11.06 20.39 7.28
CA SER A 52 9.79 21.01 6.90
C SER A 52 9.77 21.49 5.45
N GLY A 53 8.85 20.93 4.65
CA GLY A 53 8.65 21.31 3.26
C GLY A 53 9.81 20.98 2.31
N ASN A 54 10.84 20.31 2.79
CA ASN A 54 12.00 19.97 1.97
C ASN A 54 11.72 18.76 1.09
N GLU A 55 12.40 18.73 -0.05
CA GLU A 55 12.43 17.57 -0.93
C GLU A 55 13.79 16.87 -0.82
N VAL A 56 13.77 15.55 -0.66
CA VAL A 56 14.93 14.69 -0.56
C VAL A 56 14.91 13.71 -1.71
N SER A 57 15.99 13.63 -2.47
CA SER A 57 16.15 12.63 -3.53
C SER A 57 17.07 11.49 -3.06
N ILE A 58 16.61 10.27 -3.26
CA ILE A 58 17.32 9.03 -2.91
C ILE A 58 17.63 8.30 -4.21
N PRO A 59 18.82 8.49 -4.81
CA PRO A 59 19.20 7.77 -6.01
C PRO A 59 19.46 6.30 -5.67
N ILE A 60 18.77 5.39 -6.37
CA ILE A 60 18.94 3.96 -6.22
C ILE A 60 20.10 3.51 -7.10
N LYS A 61 21.25 3.29 -6.48
CA LYS A 61 22.42 2.76 -7.17
C LYS A 61 22.27 1.24 -7.35
N SER A 62 22.74 0.72 -8.47
CA SER A 62 22.76 -0.73 -8.74
C SER A 62 23.84 -1.42 -7.90
N LYS A 63 23.55 -1.62 -6.61
CA LYS A 63 24.42 -2.34 -5.67
C LYS A 63 24.16 -3.84 -5.65
N GLY A 64 23.11 -4.30 -6.34
CA GLY A 64 22.70 -5.68 -6.52
C GLY A 64 21.92 -5.83 -7.82
N ASP A 65 21.47 -7.04 -8.12
CA ASP A 65 20.76 -7.34 -9.37
C ASP A 65 19.29 -6.87 -9.32
N LEU A 66 18.63 -7.11 -8.17
CA LEU A 66 17.23 -6.72 -7.95
C LEU A 66 17.13 -5.91 -6.65
N LEU A 67 16.11 -5.04 -6.58
CA LEU A 67 15.71 -4.33 -5.36
C LEU A 67 14.34 -4.83 -4.91
N SER A 68 14.22 -5.29 -3.65
CA SER A 68 12.97 -5.87 -3.14
C SER A 68 12.18 -4.93 -2.24
N TYR A 69 12.80 -4.19 -1.33
CA TYR A 69 12.12 -3.21 -0.49
C TYR A 69 13.07 -2.15 0.05
N VAL A 70 12.50 -1.00 0.43
CA VAL A 70 13.22 0.16 0.95
C VAL A 70 12.59 0.58 2.27
N TRP A 71 13.42 0.96 3.25
CA TRP A 71 12.95 1.49 4.53
C TRP A 71 13.82 2.63 5.03
N ILE A 72 13.25 3.45 5.89
CA ILE A 72 13.91 4.58 6.53
C ILE A 72 13.97 4.31 8.04
N GLU A 73 15.15 4.45 8.63
CA GLU A 73 15.39 4.33 10.07
C GLU A 73 15.72 5.68 10.70
N ASN A 74 15.55 5.82 11.99
CA ASN A 74 15.86 7.00 12.78
C ASN A 74 15.18 8.28 12.27
N ALA A 75 13.94 8.16 11.84
CA ALA A 75 13.17 9.30 11.33
C ALA A 75 12.25 9.93 12.39
N ASN A 76 12.54 9.70 13.65
CA ASN A 76 11.70 10.05 14.81
C ASN A 76 10.25 9.60 14.59
N ILE A 77 10.09 8.33 14.25
CA ILE A 77 8.77 7.70 14.02
C ILE A 77 8.17 7.36 15.39
N ASN A 78 7.97 8.38 16.19
CA ASN A 78 7.28 8.22 17.47
C ASN A 78 5.80 8.23 17.19
N SER A 79 5.18 7.10 17.23
CA SER A 79 3.77 6.86 17.02
C SER A 79 3.16 7.57 15.79
N ARG A 80 2.12 7.00 15.22
CA ARG A 80 1.33 7.60 14.14
C ARG A 80 0.78 8.98 14.50
N ASP A 81 0.76 9.28 15.77
CA ASP A 81 0.06 10.40 16.38
C ASP A 81 1.01 11.45 16.97
N HIS A 82 2.34 11.28 16.84
CA HIS A 82 3.27 12.26 17.38
C HIS A 82 3.41 13.46 16.44
N ASP A 83 3.16 14.65 16.96
CA ASP A 83 3.17 15.90 16.18
C ASP A 83 4.50 16.21 15.49
N ASP A 84 5.59 15.69 16.04
CA ASP A 84 6.95 15.93 15.57
C ASP A 84 7.44 14.92 14.52
N SER A 85 6.62 13.94 14.10
CA SER A 85 7.02 12.94 13.09
C SER A 85 6.83 13.44 11.67
N ILE A 86 7.85 13.27 10.82
CA ILE A 86 7.76 13.52 9.37
C ILE A 86 6.71 12.62 8.71
N PHE A 87 6.48 11.43 9.26
CA PHE A 87 5.62 10.39 8.68
C PHE A 87 4.23 10.35 9.30
N LYS A 88 3.83 11.39 10.02
CA LYS A 88 2.48 11.53 10.53
C LYS A 88 1.47 11.61 9.38
N SER A 89 0.31 10.99 9.56
CA SER A 89 -0.76 10.95 8.55
C SER A 89 -1.42 12.30 8.35
N ALA A 90 -1.67 13.02 9.45
CA ALA A 90 -2.29 14.34 9.45
C ALA A 90 -1.90 15.10 10.73
N ASN A 91 -1.94 16.42 10.69
CA ASN A 91 -1.83 17.26 11.87
C ASN A 91 -2.96 18.29 11.91
N ALA A 92 -3.75 18.26 12.98
CA ALA A 92 -4.92 19.11 13.13
C ALA A 92 -4.67 20.39 13.95
N THR A 93 -3.47 20.60 14.47
CA THR A 93 -3.20 21.71 15.38
C THR A 93 -2.96 23.04 14.67
N THR A 94 -2.60 23.02 13.38
CA THR A 94 -2.37 24.26 12.61
C THR A 94 -2.92 24.14 11.18
N PRO A 95 -3.72 25.13 10.73
CA PRO A 95 -4.33 25.13 9.38
C PRO A 95 -3.32 25.15 8.20
N VAL A 96 -2.04 25.24 8.49
CA VAL A 96 -0.97 25.36 7.48
C VAL A 96 -0.33 24.03 7.11
N GLU A 97 -0.64 22.96 7.85
CA GLU A 97 0.04 21.66 7.73
C GLU A 97 -0.84 20.56 7.13
N THR A 98 -1.49 20.85 6.02
CA THR A 98 -2.51 19.97 5.43
C THR A 98 -1.97 18.91 4.47
N SER A 99 -0.70 18.93 4.10
CA SER A 99 -0.15 17.99 3.13
C SER A 99 0.68 16.91 3.81
N PRO A 100 0.37 15.61 3.61
CA PRO A 100 1.19 14.52 4.13
C PRO A 100 2.56 14.50 3.46
N THR A 101 3.52 13.77 4.05
CA THR A 101 4.77 13.45 3.36
C THR A 101 4.45 12.54 2.18
N GLU A 102 5.03 12.87 1.02
CA GLU A 102 4.80 12.14 -0.23
C GLU A 102 6.07 11.41 -0.64
N PHE A 103 5.90 10.19 -1.09
CA PHE A 103 6.96 9.35 -1.66
C PHE A 103 6.64 9.09 -3.11
N SER A 104 7.51 9.48 -4.01
CA SER A 104 7.36 9.19 -5.45
C SER A 104 8.54 8.39 -5.97
N LEU A 105 8.24 7.38 -6.79
CA LEU A 105 9.22 6.56 -7.48
C LEU A 105 9.36 7.05 -8.91
N TRP A 106 10.58 7.36 -9.31
CA TRP A 106 10.93 7.86 -10.64
C TRP A 106 11.87 6.90 -11.34
N ILE A 107 11.58 6.61 -12.60
CA ILE A 107 12.42 5.77 -13.47
C ILE A 107 12.65 6.53 -14.77
N GLY A 108 13.90 6.83 -15.09
CA GLY A 108 14.24 7.56 -16.32
C GLY A 108 13.57 8.92 -16.44
N GLY A 109 13.32 9.61 -15.32
CA GLY A 109 12.66 10.92 -15.31
C GLY A 109 11.13 10.87 -15.42
N GLN A 110 10.52 9.68 -15.44
CA GLN A 110 9.08 9.48 -15.40
C GLN A 110 8.64 9.06 -13.99
N GLU A 111 7.61 9.71 -13.43
CA GLU A 111 6.98 9.29 -12.20
C GLU A 111 6.18 8.00 -12.45
N VAL A 112 6.54 6.93 -11.73
CA VAL A 112 5.89 5.63 -11.87
C VAL A 112 4.74 5.48 -10.89
N THR A 113 4.97 5.85 -9.64
CA THR A 113 3.95 5.78 -8.59
C THR A 113 4.24 6.82 -7.51
N LYS A 114 3.19 7.28 -6.87
CA LYS A 114 3.22 8.24 -5.77
C LYS A 114 2.39 7.72 -4.62
N LEU A 115 2.96 7.74 -3.43
CA LEU A 115 2.33 7.34 -2.18
C LEU A 115 2.42 8.50 -1.19
N ASP A 116 1.46 8.59 -0.30
CA ASP A 116 1.52 9.53 0.81
C ASP A 116 1.42 8.82 2.16
N THR A 117 1.82 9.49 3.22
CA THR A 117 1.81 8.90 4.56
C THR A 117 0.40 8.62 5.07
N LEU A 118 -0.61 9.36 4.61
CA LEU A 118 -2.00 9.07 4.95
C LEU A 118 -2.42 7.72 4.37
N PHE A 119 -2.15 7.48 3.08
CA PHE A 119 -2.44 6.20 2.45
C PHE A 119 -1.67 5.05 3.12
N ILE A 120 -0.37 5.23 3.35
CA ILE A 120 0.48 4.18 3.91
C ILE A 120 0.03 3.79 5.33
N ASN A 121 -0.16 4.78 6.19
CA ASN A 121 -0.47 4.54 7.61
C ASN A 121 -1.89 4.02 7.81
N THR A 122 -2.85 4.52 7.04
CA THR A 122 -4.25 4.14 7.18
C THR A 122 -4.61 2.98 6.26
N VAL A 123 -4.69 3.22 4.96
CA VAL A 123 -5.26 2.27 3.99
C VAL A 123 -4.35 1.05 3.80
N HIS A 124 -3.08 1.28 3.46
CA HIS A 124 -2.17 0.18 3.14
C HIS A 124 -1.92 -0.70 4.36
N ASN A 125 -1.62 -0.08 5.49
CA ASN A 125 -1.29 -0.83 6.71
C ASN A 125 -2.46 -1.64 7.26
N THR A 126 -3.69 -1.18 7.04
CA THR A 126 -4.90 -1.84 7.54
C THR A 126 -5.43 -2.90 6.59
N LEU A 127 -5.47 -2.62 5.27
CA LEU A 127 -6.20 -3.43 4.30
C LEU A 127 -5.31 -4.28 3.37
N TYR A 128 -4.07 -3.85 3.12
CA TYR A 128 -3.21 -4.47 2.11
C TYR A 128 -2.15 -5.41 2.66
N ASN A 129 -1.90 -5.40 3.97
CA ASN A 129 -0.99 -6.35 4.57
C ASN A 129 -1.60 -7.76 4.66
N GLU A 130 -0.75 -8.79 4.50
CA GLU A 130 -1.19 -10.19 4.58
C GLU A 130 -1.48 -10.65 6.01
N SER A 131 -0.90 -9.98 7.01
CA SER A 131 -1.10 -10.33 8.42
C SER A 131 -0.97 -9.10 9.33
N SER A 132 -1.60 -9.16 10.51
CA SER A 132 -1.48 -8.12 11.53
C SER A 132 -0.03 -7.97 12.02
N ALA A 133 0.74 -9.05 12.06
CA ALA A 133 2.16 -9.00 12.40
C ALA A 133 2.97 -8.18 11.40
N LYS A 134 2.77 -8.38 10.09
CA LYS A 134 3.41 -7.56 9.05
C LYS A 134 3.01 -6.10 9.17
N ALA A 135 1.74 -5.82 9.40
CA ALA A 135 1.24 -4.47 9.60
C ALA A 135 1.87 -3.77 10.81
N THR A 136 2.00 -4.47 11.92
CA THR A 136 2.62 -3.92 13.13
C THR A 136 4.12 -3.70 12.93
N CYS A 137 4.81 -4.64 12.30
CA CYS A 137 6.25 -4.53 12.07
C CYS A 137 6.64 -3.53 10.98
N ALA A 138 5.76 -3.24 10.03
CA ALA A 138 6.04 -2.29 8.95
C ALA A 138 6.24 -0.86 9.47
N MET A 139 5.65 -0.55 10.61
CA MET A 139 5.78 0.74 11.29
C MET A 139 6.02 0.49 12.77
N THR A 140 7.23 0.11 13.12
CA THR A 140 7.61 -0.03 14.54
C THR A 140 7.70 1.34 15.19
N THR A 141 6.74 1.57 16.07
CA THR A 141 6.86 2.61 17.09
C THR A 141 7.53 1.96 18.29
N GLN A 142 8.59 2.53 18.76
CA GLN A 142 9.12 2.12 20.06
C GLN A 142 8.27 2.74 21.16
N ASP A 143 7.75 1.89 22.07
CA ASP A 143 6.96 2.34 23.21
C ASP A 143 7.68 3.44 24.00
N GLY A 144 7.00 4.53 24.16
CA GLY A 144 7.06 5.63 25.10
C GLY A 144 8.14 5.66 26.19
N GLY A 145 9.42 5.63 25.83
CA GLY A 145 10.48 6.11 26.69
C GLY A 145 11.12 7.34 26.08
N ASP A 146 11.60 8.25 26.89
CA ASP A 146 12.19 9.55 26.52
C ASP A 146 13.38 9.50 25.54
N ASN A 147 13.65 8.36 24.89
CA ASN A 147 14.70 8.12 23.89
C ASN A 147 14.17 7.47 22.61
N ALA A 148 13.02 7.84 22.16
CA ALA A 148 12.30 7.24 21.04
C ALA A 148 12.84 7.67 19.66
N SER A 149 14.13 7.53 19.41
CA SER A 149 14.76 7.91 18.14
C SER A 149 14.98 6.77 17.16
N SER A 150 14.53 5.55 17.45
CA SER A 150 14.80 4.37 16.62
C SER A 150 13.53 3.66 16.17
N GLY A 151 12.84 4.22 15.17
CA GLY A 151 11.77 3.52 14.47
C GLY A 151 12.17 3.21 13.03
N SER A 152 11.56 2.19 12.40
CA SER A 152 11.70 1.89 10.98
C SER A 152 10.39 2.14 10.25
N TYR A 153 10.47 2.69 9.05
CA TYR A 153 9.34 2.98 8.19
C TYR A 153 9.57 2.36 6.81
N ILE A 154 8.79 1.34 6.49
CA ILE A 154 8.86 0.66 5.20
C ILE A 154 7.97 1.40 4.21
N ILE A 155 8.53 1.73 3.04
CA ILE A 155 7.77 2.37 1.97
C ILE A 155 7.18 1.27 1.07
N PRO A 156 5.84 1.13 1.02
CA PRO A 156 5.20 0.01 0.33
C PRO A 156 5.04 0.28 -1.17
N PHE A 157 6.14 0.42 -1.89
CA PHE A 157 6.10 0.43 -3.36
C PHE A 157 5.74 -0.96 -3.91
N PHE A 158 5.32 -1.03 -5.16
CA PHE A 158 4.90 -2.28 -5.81
C PHE A 158 5.92 -3.42 -5.69
N PHE A 159 7.21 -3.11 -5.68
CA PHE A 159 8.28 -4.10 -5.54
C PHE A 159 8.46 -4.63 -4.10
N SER A 160 7.79 -4.02 -3.12
CA SER A 160 7.75 -4.53 -1.74
C SER A 160 6.55 -5.43 -1.46
N GLU A 161 5.58 -5.51 -2.36
CA GLU A 161 4.38 -6.34 -2.19
C GLU A 161 4.70 -7.83 -2.28
N ASP A 162 5.52 -8.22 -3.25
CA ASP A 162 5.87 -9.61 -3.54
C ASP A 162 7.31 -9.69 -4.08
N TRP A 163 8.04 -10.74 -3.71
CA TRP A 163 9.39 -11.01 -4.23
C TRP A 163 9.44 -11.11 -5.75
N THR A 164 8.37 -11.61 -6.38
CA THR A 164 8.26 -11.71 -7.84
C THR A 164 8.16 -10.36 -8.55
N LYS A 165 7.82 -9.31 -7.81
CA LYS A 165 7.75 -7.94 -8.32
C LYS A 165 9.00 -7.11 -8.03
N SER A 166 10.08 -7.74 -7.54
CA SER A 166 11.36 -7.05 -7.29
C SER A 166 11.83 -6.29 -8.51
N LEU A 167 12.29 -5.07 -8.31
CA LEU A 167 12.71 -4.19 -9.40
C LEU A 167 14.07 -4.63 -9.97
N PRO A 168 14.16 -5.07 -11.24
CA PRO A 168 15.40 -5.56 -11.84
C PRO A 168 16.32 -4.39 -12.24
N LEU A 169 17.22 -4.00 -11.33
CA LEU A 169 18.17 -2.91 -11.57
C LEU A 169 19.17 -3.25 -12.67
N VAL A 170 19.52 -4.52 -12.82
CA VAL A 170 20.41 -5.00 -13.87
C VAL A 170 19.82 -4.76 -15.28
N GLY A 171 18.49 -4.76 -15.39
CA GLY A 171 17.78 -4.44 -16.65
C GLY A 171 17.60 -2.94 -16.92
N LEU A 172 17.90 -2.07 -15.93
CA LEU A 172 17.71 -0.61 -16.03
C LEU A 172 19.06 0.10 -16.17
N GLN A 173 19.84 -0.24 -17.19
CA GLN A 173 21.21 0.26 -17.35
C GLN A 173 21.29 1.74 -17.79
N TYR A 174 20.29 2.23 -18.53
CA TYR A 174 20.27 3.57 -19.10
C TYR A 174 19.32 4.53 -18.40
N HIS A 175 18.45 4.02 -17.54
CA HIS A 175 17.52 4.82 -16.77
C HIS A 175 17.91 4.83 -15.30
N GLU A 176 18.09 6.02 -14.75
CA GLU A 176 18.29 6.19 -13.31
C GLU A 176 16.95 5.96 -12.60
N VAL A 177 17.05 5.30 -11.45
CA VAL A 177 15.92 5.08 -10.55
C VAL A 177 16.15 5.94 -9.32
N GLU A 178 15.16 6.72 -8.94
CA GLU A 178 15.21 7.55 -7.74
C GLU A 178 13.89 7.53 -6.98
N ILE A 179 13.99 7.64 -5.68
CA ILE A 179 12.84 7.90 -4.81
C ILE A 179 12.94 9.34 -4.36
N ARG A 180 11.90 10.12 -4.59
CA ARG A 180 11.77 11.48 -4.07
C ARG A 180 10.83 11.49 -2.90
N VAL A 181 11.28 12.12 -1.82
CA VAL A 181 10.52 12.29 -0.58
C VAL A 181 10.27 13.77 -0.40
N LYS A 182 9.00 14.18 -0.49
CA LYS A 182 8.58 15.54 -0.18
C LYS A 182 8.03 15.56 1.23
N CYS A 183 8.79 16.10 2.15
CA CYS A 183 8.40 16.16 3.55
C CYS A 183 7.22 17.11 3.74
N ARG A 184 6.31 16.77 4.65
CA ARG A 184 5.23 17.67 5.07
C ARG A 184 5.78 18.95 5.67
N ASN A 185 4.99 20.01 5.73
CA ASN A 185 5.32 21.21 6.49
C ASN A 185 5.08 20.95 7.98
N GLY A 186 5.92 21.50 8.84
CA GLY A 186 5.78 21.41 10.28
C GLY A 186 7.08 21.47 11.04
N THR A 187 7.00 21.46 12.35
CA THR A 187 8.17 21.37 13.24
C THR A 187 8.44 19.88 13.46
N PHE A 188 9.68 19.45 13.19
CA PHE A 188 10.09 18.07 13.40
C PHE A 188 11.28 18.03 14.33
N ASP A 189 11.24 17.12 15.29
CA ASP A 189 12.42 16.73 16.04
C ASP A 189 13.02 15.47 15.41
N LEU A 190 14.03 15.66 14.58
CA LEU A 190 14.76 14.55 13.95
C LEU A 190 15.80 13.92 14.87
N GLY A 191 15.87 14.38 16.12
CA GLY A 191 16.88 13.94 17.07
C GLY A 191 18.31 14.32 16.64
N THR A 192 19.28 13.72 17.32
CA THR A 192 20.71 13.89 17.00
C THR A 192 21.14 13.05 15.80
N ASP A 193 20.44 11.96 15.52
CA ASP A 193 20.71 11.02 14.43
C ASP A 193 19.85 11.34 13.21
N ARG A 194 20.50 11.66 12.10
CA ARG A 194 19.80 11.89 10.83
C ARG A 194 19.15 10.60 10.31
N PRO A 195 18.00 10.69 9.63
CA PRO A 195 17.38 9.54 8.99
C PRO A 195 18.37 8.77 8.11
N LYS A 196 18.30 7.45 8.18
CA LYS A 196 19.12 6.54 7.37
C LYS A 196 18.21 5.75 6.45
N VAL A 197 18.53 5.71 5.18
CA VAL A 197 17.75 4.98 4.17
C VAL A 197 18.48 3.70 3.83
N TYR A 198 17.75 2.59 3.77
CA TYR A 198 18.26 1.28 3.43
C TYR A 198 17.41 0.63 2.34
N GLY A 199 18.04 -0.18 1.53
CA GLY A 199 17.38 -1.03 0.55
C GLY A 199 17.84 -2.47 0.65
N SER A 200 16.94 -3.40 0.43
CA SER A 200 17.25 -4.83 0.37
C SER A 200 17.54 -5.23 -1.07
N TYR A 201 18.77 -5.56 -1.35
CA TYR A 201 19.26 -5.99 -2.65
C TYR A 201 19.34 -7.50 -2.73
N VAL A 202 18.91 -8.04 -3.86
CA VAL A 202 18.99 -9.46 -4.17
C VAL A 202 20.06 -9.67 -5.24
N PHE A 203 20.92 -10.66 -5.00
CA PHE A 203 21.91 -11.13 -5.95
C PHE A 203 21.44 -12.49 -6.46
N VAL A 204 21.37 -12.64 -7.76
CA VAL A 204 20.89 -13.85 -8.42
C VAL A 204 22.03 -14.54 -9.18
N ASP A 205 21.82 -15.80 -9.52
CA ASP A 205 22.79 -16.60 -10.28
C ASP A 205 22.97 -16.06 -11.71
N THR A 206 24.06 -16.46 -12.36
CA THR A 206 24.46 -15.95 -13.68
C THR A 206 23.38 -16.12 -14.74
N GLU A 207 22.76 -17.30 -14.80
CA GLU A 207 21.69 -17.58 -15.78
C GLU A 207 20.48 -16.66 -15.57
N GLU A 208 20.08 -16.46 -14.34
CA GLU A 208 18.96 -15.59 -13.98
C GLU A 208 19.28 -14.11 -14.17
N ARG A 209 20.54 -13.71 -13.89
CA ARG A 209 21.05 -12.36 -14.18
C ARG A 209 21.02 -12.06 -15.67
N GLU A 210 21.45 -12.97 -16.54
CA GLU A 210 21.41 -12.81 -17.98
C GLU A 210 19.95 -12.67 -18.49
N PHE A 211 19.04 -13.44 -17.90
CA PHE A 211 17.61 -13.29 -18.19
C PHE A 211 17.10 -11.88 -17.89
N PHE A 212 17.41 -11.33 -16.69
CA PHE A 212 17.00 -9.98 -16.33
C PHE A 212 17.72 -8.89 -17.12
N ALA A 213 18.96 -9.09 -17.53
CA ALA A 213 19.75 -8.09 -18.24
C ALA A 213 19.33 -7.96 -19.71
N ASN A 214 19.03 -9.07 -20.38
CA ASN A 214 18.82 -9.12 -21.82
C ASN A 214 17.36 -9.29 -22.24
N GLY A 215 16.48 -9.69 -21.31
CA GLY A 215 15.07 -9.92 -21.56
C GLY A 215 14.25 -8.65 -21.68
N GLU A 216 13.09 -8.77 -22.33
CA GLU A 216 12.01 -7.80 -22.19
C GLU A 216 11.13 -8.25 -21.01
N HIS A 217 10.92 -7.35 -20.04
CA HIS A 217 10.16 -7.65 -18.84
C HIS A 217 8.93 -6.76 -18.76
N GLU A 218 7.80 -7.37 -18.44
CA GLU A 218 6.57 -6.68 -18.11
C GLU A 218 6.18 -7.06 -16.68
N ILE A 219 6.17 -6.08 -15.79
CA ILE A 219 5.82 -6.24 -14.39
C ILE A 219 4.48 -5.56 -14.16
N LEU A 220 3.51 -6.32 -13.66
CA LEU A 220 2.25 -5.75 -13.22
C LEU A 220 2.47 -4.99 -11.92
N ILE A 221 2.29 -3.68 -11.97
CA ILE A 221 2.47 -2.78 -10.84
C ILE A 221 1.15 -2.26 -10.31
N THR A 222 1.14 -1.91 -9.03
CA THR A 222 0.07 -1.14 -8.40
C THR A 222 0.47 0.32 -8.30
N GLN A 223 -0.48 1.19 -8.58
CA GLN A 223 -0.32 2.63 -8.47
C GLN A 223 -1.45 3.18 -7.61
N THR A 224 -1.20 4.32 -6.98
CA THR A 224 -2.18 5.01 -6.16
C THR A 224 -2.44 6.39 -6.75
N GLN A 225 -3.71 6.70 -6.99
CA GLN A 225 -4.17 8.02 -7.35
C GLN A 225 -4.97 8.59 -6.17
N HIS A 226 -4.91 9.88 -5.95
CA HIS A 226 -5.65 10.50 -4.86
C HIS A 226 -6.30 11.81 -5.28
N GLN A 227 -7.39 12.14 -4.58
CA GLN A 227 -8.09 13.39 -4.69
C GLN A 227 -8.41 13.91 -3.29
N PRO A 228 -8.07 15.18 -2.97
CA PRO A 228 -8.45 15.78 -1.70
C PRO A 228 -9.96 15.98 -1.62
N MET A 229 -10.49 15.86 -0.41
CA MET A 229 -11.91 16.07 -0.09
C MET A 229 -12.04 16.98 1.11
N SER A 230 -13.22 17.61 1.24
CA SER A 230 -13.67 18.28 2.45
C SER A 230 -14.63 17.38 3.24
N ASP A 231 -14.71 17.60 4.55
CA ASP A 231 -15.66 16.92 5.45
C ASP A 231 -17.14 17.24 5.16
N SER A 232 -17.38 18.31 4.41
CA SER A 232 -18.71 18.77 3.99
C SER A 232 -19.10 18.38 2.57
N ASP A 233 -18.22 17.71 1.83
CA ASP A 233 -18.48 17.32 0.45
C ASP A 233 -19.57 16.24 0.40
N THR A 234 -20.71 16.57 -0.21
CA THR A 234 -21.84 15.64 -0.42
C THR A 234 -21.72 14.84 -1.70
N SER A 235 -20.81 15.20 -2.58
CA SER A 235 -20.55 14.50 -3.85
C SER A 235 -19.08 14.54 -4.19
N ILE A 236 -18.50 13.38 -4.44
CA ILE A 236 -17.12 13.21 -4.83
C ILE A 236 -17.09 12.79 -6.28
N ASP A 237 -16.45 13.57 -7.12
CA ASP A 237 -16.22 13.23 -8.52
C ASP A 237 -15.00 12.31 -8.64
N LEU A 238 -15.21 11.13 -9.24
CA LEU A 238 -14.15 10.13 -9.46
C LEU A 238 -13.68 10.10 -10.92
N THR A 239 -14.12 11.04 -11.75
CA THR A 239 -13.81 11.09 -13.20
C THR A 239 -12.33 11.31 -13.47
N TYR A 240 -11.61 11.86 -12.48
CA TYR A 240 -10.16 12.07 -12.58
C TYR A 240 -9.32 10.80 -12.41
N PHE A 241 -9.92 9.72 -11.93
CA PHE A 241 -9.23 8.44 -11.81
C PHE A 241 -9.17 7.73 -13.15
N ASN A 242 -8.03 7.11 -13.42
CA ASN A 242 -7.76 6.39 -14.65
C ASN A 242 -7.35 4.96 -14.35
N HIS A 243 -7.20 4.17 -15.41
CA HIS A 243 -6.74 2.79 -15.41
C HIS A 243 -7.71 1.78 -14.74
N PRO A 244 -7.39 0.48 -14.78
CA PRO A 244 -8.15 -0.55 -14.08
C PRO A 244 -7.95 -0.44 -12.56
N VAL A 245 -8.96 0.08 -11.87
CA VAL A 245 -8.97 0.29 -10.41
C VAL A 245 -9.47 -0.96 -9.70
N LYS A 246 -8.74 -1.44 -8.69
CA LYS A 246 -9.16 -2.57 -7.87
C LYS A 246 -10.05 -2.18 -6.69
N ALA A 247 -9.85 -1.00 -6.13
CA ALA A 247 -10.70 -0.46 -5.08
C ALA A 247 -10.55 1.06 -4.98
N VAL A 248 -11.62 1.72 -4.53
CA VAL A 248 -11.61 3.12 -4.11
C VAL A 248 -11.75 3.18 -2.60
N HIS A 249 -10.94 4.01 -1.95
CA HIS A 249 -10.94 4.21 -0.51
C HIS A 249 -11.14 5.68 -0.19
N ILE A 250 -11.93 5.97 0.83
CA ILE A 250 -11.92 7.27 1.49
C ILE A 250 -11.23 7.08 2.83
N ALA A 251 -10.13 7.80 3.04
CA ALA A 251 -9.40 7.78 4.29
C ALA A 251 -9.36 9.16 4.91
N ALA A 252 -9.60 9.21 6.21
CA ALA A 252 -9.49 10.40 7.02
C ALA A 252 -8.38 10.19 8.07
N GLY A 253 -7.49 11.18 8.19
CA GLY A 253 -6.50 11.21 9.25
C GLY A 253 -7.17 11.47 10.60
N ASN A 254 -6.63 10.88 11.66
CA ASN A 254 -7.12 11.09 13.02
C ASN A 254 -6.25 12.10 13.76
N ASP A 255 -6.88 13.05 14.47
CA ASP A 255 -6.20 13.95 15.40
C ASP A 255 -6.35 13.45 16.83
N SER A 256 -5.34 12.74 17.33
CA SER A 256 -5.31 12.29 18.72
C SER A 256 -4.76 13.33 19.70
N ALA A 257 -4.14 14.41 19.20
CA ALA A 257 -3.46 15.41 20.05
C ALA A 257 -4.42 16.18 20.96
N THR A 258 -5.70 16.28 20.61
CA THR A 258 -6.70 17.02 21.42
C THR A 258 -7.60 16.12 22.24
N GLY A 259 -7.45 14.79 22.19
CA GLY A 259 -8.35 13.86 22.89
C GLY A 259 -9.80 13.90 22.39
N ALA A 260 -10.07 14.69 21.34
CA ALA A 260 -11.36 14.71 20.67
C ALA A 260 -11.30 13.70 19.53
N SER A 261 -12.03 12.61 19.68
CA SER A 261 -12.27 11.65 18.59
C SER A 261 -13.05 12.36 17.49
N THR A 262 -12.31 12.97 16.56
CA THR A 262 -12.91 13.58 15.36
C THR A 262 -13.12 12.46 14.35
N SER A 263 -14.27 11.82 14.41
CA SER A 263 -14.61 10.75 13.50
C SER A 263 -15.32 11.30 12.25
N TYR A 264 -14.67 11.16 11.09
CA TYR A 264 -15.37 11.33 9.82
C TYR A 264 -16.35 10.18 9.64
N THR A 265 -17.63 10.45 9.71
CA THR A 265 -18.69 9.46 9.48
C THR A 265 -19.79 10.06 8.60
N PHE A 266 -20.48 9.20 7.89
CA PHE A 266 -21.65 9.55 7.11
C PHE A 266 -22.78 8.55 7.41
N THR A 267 -24.01 8.89 7.05
CA THR A 267 -25.17 8.00 7.26
C THR A 267 -25.16 6.89 6.23
N ASP A 268 -25.13 7.25 4.98
CA ASP A 268 -25.09 6.34 3.84
C ASP A 268 -24.36 7.00 2.66
N ALA A 269 -23.90 6.16 1.74
CA ALA A 269 -23.30 6.61 0.50
C ALA A 269 -23.81 5.79 -0.68
N SER A 270 -23.90 6.45 -1.82
CA SER A 270 -24.29 5.82 -3.08
C SER A 270 -23.24 6.10 -4.16
N MET A 271 -22.76 5.07 -4.82
CA MET A 271 -21.84 5.21 -5.94
C MET A 271 -22.56 5.03 -7.26
N PHE A 272 -22.40 6.00 -8.16
CA PHE A 272 -22.99 6.00 -9.49
C PHE A 272 -21.90 5.91 -10.56
N ILE A 273 -22.15 5.08 -11.56
CA ILE A 273 -21.32 4.92 -12.75
C ILE A 273 -22.21 5.17 -13.96
N ASN A 274 -21.89 6.20 -14.75
CA ASN A 274 -22.69 6.62 -15.91
C ASN A 274 -24.19 6.79 -15.58
N GLY A 275 -24.47 7.28 -14.35
CA GLY A 275 -25.84 7.50 -13.88
C GLY A 275 -26.55 6.26 -13.31
N VAL A 276 -25.94 5.09 -13.35
CA VAL A 276 -26.48 3.85 -12.79
C VAL A 276 -25.87 3.60 -11.40
N PRO A 277 -26.68 3.37 -10.35
CA PRO A 277 -26.15 3.06 -9.03
C PRO A 277 -25.48 1.67 -9.02
N LEU A 278 -24.23 1.61 -8.58
CA LEU A 278 -23.51 0.35 -8.33
C LEU A 278 -23.65 -0.08 -6.87
N PHE A 279 -23.50 0.90 -5.96
CA PHE A 279 -23.79 0.77 -4.53
C PHE A 279 -24.84 1.82 -4.19
N GLU A 280 -25.96 1.45 -3.64
CA GLU A 280 -27.06 2.35 -3.37
C GLU A 280 -27.39 2.39 -1.88
N ASN A 281 -27.35 3.57 -1.28
CA ASN A 281 -27.69 3.84 0.12
C ASN A 281 -27.03 2.86 1.12
N MET A 282 -25.75 2.54 0.89
CA MET A 282 -25.02 1.70 1.80
C MET A 282 -24.48 2.50 2.98
N THR A 283 -24.65 1.96 4.19
CA THR A 283 -24.24 2.61 5.43
C THR A 283 -22.72 2.67 5.54
N HIS A 284 -22.21 3.59 6.34
CA HIS A 284 -20.78 3.68 6.63
C HIS A 284 -20.21 2.38 7.23
N GLU A 285 -20.99 1.65 8.04
CA GLU A 285 -20.59 0.37 8.61
C GLU A 285 -20.37 -0.71 7.54
N TYR A 286 -21.18 -0.69 6.48
CA TYR A 286 -20.98 -1.61 5.36
C TYR A 286 -19.59 -1.42 4.73
N HIS A 287 -19.24 -0.18 4.40
CA HIS A 287 -17.97 0.15 3.77
C HIS A 287 -16.76 -0.03 4.68
N ARG A 288 -16.96 0.14 6.01
CA ARG A 288 -15.90 0.05 7.02
C ARG A 288 -15.66 -1.38 7.51
N ASN A 289 -16.70 -2.17 7.71
CA ASN A 289 -16.62 -3.47 8.39
C ASN A 289 -16.94 -4.65 7.46
N VAL A 290 -18.06 -4.59 6.73
CA VAL A 290 -18.52 -5.73 5.91
C VAL A 290 -17.60 -5.93 4.71
N VAL A 291 -17.28 -4.88 3.99
CA VAL A 291 -16.40 -4.94 2.81
C VAL A 291 -15.02 -5.50 3.18
N PRO A 292 -14.28 -4.95 4.16
CA PRO A 292 -13.00 -5.52 4.53
C PRO A 292 -13.07 -6.96 5.01
N SER A 293 -14.13 -7.35 5.71
CA SER A 293 -14.30 -8.73 6.18
C SER A 293 -14.38 -9.77 5.05
N ARG A 294 -14.76 -9.35 3.85
CA ARG A 294 -14.90 -10.22 2.67
C ARG A 294 -13.76 -10.10 1.68
N HIS A 295 -13.18 -8.91 1.57
CA HIS A 295 -12.20 -8.57 0.54
C HIS A 295 -10.76 -8.46 1.05
N CYS A 296 -10.54 -8.55 2.36
CA CYS A 296 -9.23 -8.59 2.99
C CYS A 296 -9.00 -9.91 3.72
N SER A 297 -7.74 -10.32 3.84
CA SER A 297 -7.40 -11.55 4.59
C SER A 297 -7.32 -11.30 6.09
N VAL A 298 -6.90 -10.11 6.50
CA VAL A 298 -6.75 -9.73 7.91
C VAL A 298 -7.08 -8.25 8.06
N LEU A 299 -7.89 -7.91 9.05
CA LEU A 299 -8.05 -6.55 9.53
C LEU A 299 -7.05 -6.32 10.67
N ASN A 300 -6.23 -5.29 10.56
CA ASN A 300 -5.45 -4.86 11.69
C ASN A 300 -6.36 -4.14 12.68
N ASN A 301 -6.38 -4.58 13.93
CA ASN A 301 -7.33 -4.17 14.97
C ASN A 301 -7.13 -2.73 15.48
N THR A 302 -6.31 -1.92 14.82
CA THR A 302 -6.16 -0.48 15.09
C THR A 302 -7.29 0.38 14.48
N VAL A 303 -8.34 -0.30 14.01
CA VAL A 303 -9.46 0.28 13.25
C VAL A 303 -10.33 1.25 14.03
N ASP A 304 -10.27 1.24 15.37
CA ASP A 304 -11.12 2.15 16.15
C ASP A 304 -10.74 3.63 16.05
N SER A 305 -9.51 3.93 15.65
CA SER A 305 -9.02 5.30 15.50
C SER A 305 -8.93 5.79 14.05
N GLU A 306 -8.98 4.88 13.07
CA GLU A 306 -8.81 5.24 11.65
C GLU A 306 -10.09 5.03 10.88
N GLN A 307 -10.45 6.02 10.07
CA GLN A 307 -11.70 6.03 9.33
C GLN A 307 -11.41 5.74 7.86
N ILE A 308 -11.64 4.48 7.48
CA ILE A 308 -11.44 4.00 6.11
C ILE A 308 -12.74 3.43 5.59
N TYR A 309 -13.18 3.92 4.47
CA TYR A 309 -14.36 3.43 3.78
C TYR A 309 -13.96 2.92 2.41
N THR A 310 -14.40 1.73 2.04
CA THR A 310 -13.92 1.02 0.85
C THR A 310 -15.04 0.64 -0.09
N TRP A 311 -14.84 0.90 -1.38
CA TRP A 311 -15.64 0.45 -2.52
C TRP A 311 -14.82 -0.53 -3.34
N PRO A 312 -15.05 -1.85 -3.22
CA PRO A 312 -14.22 -2.86 -3.86
C PRO A 312 -14.72 -3.18 -5.27
N PHE A 313 -13.79 -3.40 -6.19
CA PHE A 313 -14.05 -3.94 -7.54
C PHE A 313 -13.30 -5.25 -7.77
N CYS A 314 -12.61 -5.75 -6.75
CA CYS A 314 -11.85 -7.00 -6.76
C CYS A 314 -12.39 -7.97 -5.71
N LEU A 315 -12.06 -9.25 -5.84
CA LEU A 315 -12.44 -10.27 -4.84
C LEU A 315 -11.55 -10.20 -3.59
N THR A 316 -10.26 -9.92 -3.78
CA THR A 316 -9.29 -9.85 -2.68
C THR A 316 -8.31 -8.72 -2.93
N MET A 317 -8.19 -7.80 -1.97
CA MET A 317 -7.39 -6.58 -2.12
C MET A 317 -5.88 -6.81 -1.93
N ASN A 318 -5.49 -7.69 -1.03
CA ASN A 318 -4.10 -7.88 -0.61
C ASN A 318 -3.31 -8.92 -1.41
N LYS A 319 -3.90 -9.53 -2.44
CA LYS A 319 -3.15 -10.43 -3.32
C LYS A 319 -2.39 -9.66 -4.38
N SER A 320 -1.18 -10.13 -4.69
CA SER A 320 -0.33 -9.58 -5.75
C SER A 320 -0.89 -9.85 -7.16
N GLN A 321 -1.66 -10.94 -7.32
CA GLN A 321 -2.34 -11.27 -8.56
C GLN A 321 -3.69 -10.55 -8.66
N PRO A 322 -4.08 -10.04 -9.83
CA PRO A 322 -5.34 -9.36 -10.03
C PRO A 322 -6.53 -10.31 -9.82
N THR A 323 -7.54 -9.84 -9.08
CA THR A 323 -8.76 -10.60 -8.78
C THR A 323 -10.03 -9.89 -9.23
N GLY A 324 -9.91 -8.91 -10.09
CA GLY A 324 -10.99 -8.08 -10.64
C GLY A 324 -10.65 -6.60 -10.59
N THR A 325 -11.22 -5.84 -11.50
CA THR A 325 -11.02 -4.39 -11.61
C THR A 325 -12.20 -3.74 -12.33
N LEU A 326 -12.37 -2.43 -12.09
CA LEU A 326 -13.21 -1.57 -12.88
C LEU A 326 -12.33 -0.55 -13.62
N ASN A 327 -12.44 -0.48 -14.94
CA ASN A 327 -11.60 0.42 -15.75
C ASN A 327 -12.19 1.83 -15.81
N PHE A 328 -11.63 2.72 -15.01
CA PHE A 328 -12.07 4.13 -14.95
C PHE A 328 -11.74 4.93 -16.21
N SER A 329 -10.72 4.53 -16.99
CA SER A 329 -10.43 5.18 -18.27
C SER A 329 -11.54 5.03 -19.33
N ARG A 330 -12.54 4.19 -19.09
CA ARG A 330 -13.69 3.95 -19.97
C ARG A 330 -15.01 4.43 -19.40
N ILE A 331 -14.96 5.15 -18.28
CA ILE A 331 -16.13 5.66 -17.57
C ILE A 331 -16.16 7.18 -17.75
N ASP A 332 -17.22 7.69 -18.34
CA ASP A 332 -17.36 9.13 -18.57
C ASP A 332 -17.80 9.89 -17.33
N ASN A 333 -18.53 9.22 -16.43
CA ASN A 333 -19.05 9.83 -15.20
C ASN A 333 -19.06 8.80 -14.07
N ALA A 334 -18.25 9.03 -13.05
CA ALA A 334 -18.25 8.25 -11.82
C ALA A 334 -18.25 9.20 -10.62
N ARG A 335 -19.18 8.97 -9.67
CA ARG A 335 -19.27 9.80 -8.47
C ARG A 335 -19.76 8.99 -7.27
N ILE A 336 -19.37 9.43 -6.09
CA ILE A 336 -19.92 8.97 -4.82
C ILE A 336 -20.71 10.11 -4.21
N ASN A 337 -22.01 9.91 -3.98
CA ASN A 337 -22.84 10.82 -3.22
C ASN A 337 -22.89 10.35 -1.76
N ILE A 338 -22.65 11.27 -0.85
CA ILE A 338 -22.57 11.02 0.59
C ILE A 338 -23.68 11.78 1.30
N ASN A 339 -24.45 11.09 2.13
CA ASN A 339 -25.49 11.66 2.95
C ASN A 339 -25.03 11.76 4.41
N TYR A 340 -25.11 12.94 4.97
CA TYR A 340 -24.80 13.20 6.38
C TYR A 340 -26.10 13.42 7.15
N THR A 341 -26.25 12.79 8.32
CA THR A 341 -27.33 13.07 9.25
C THR A 341 -26.81 13.83 10.45
N GLY A 342 -27.14 15.10 10.56
CA GLY A 342 -26.70 15.96 11.64
C GLY A 342 -25.59 16.93 11.23
N SER A 343 -25.27 17.85 12.12
CA SER A 343 -24.14 18.76 11.93
C SER A 343 -22.85 17.98 12.12
N THR A 344 -22.03 17.91 11.10
CA THR A 344 -20.63 17.46 11.21
C THR A 344 -19.84 18.55 11.96
N THR A 345 -20.10 18.66 13.27
CA THR A 345 -19.49 19.71 14.11
C THR A 345 -18.02 19.46 14.41
N ASN A 346 -17.42 18.49 13.79
CA ASN A 346 -16.01 18.16 13.97
C ASN A 346 -15.16 18.74 12.83
N ALA A 347 -15.21 20.04 12.72
CA ALA A 347 -14.52 20.87 11.73
C ALA A 347 -12.96 20.81 11.79
N LYS A 348 -12.37 19.70 12.20
CA LYS A 348 -10.91 19.57 12.36
C LYS A 348 -10.32 18.36 11.66
N ILE A 349 -11.04 17.75 10.72
CA ILE A 349 -10.41 16.75 9.88
C ILE A 349 -9.75 17.49 8.74
N ASP A 350 -8.52 17.92 8.99
CA ASP A 350 -7.77 18.72 8.03
C ASP A 350 -7.29 17.91 6.83
N MET A 351 -7.59 16.58 6.80
CA MET A 351 -7.15 15.78 5.70
C MET A 351 -8.01 14.54 5.48
N ILE A 352 -8.91 14.67 4.51
CA ILE A 352 -9.65 13.56 3.95
C ILE A 352 -9.25 13.43 2.48
N ARG A 353 -8.95 12.21 2.05
CA ARG A 353 -8.61 11.94 0.65
C ARG A 353 -9.35 10.72 0.13
N ALA A 354 -9.83 10.81 -1.10
CA ALA A 354 -10.26 9.66 -1.86
C ALA A 354 -9.05 9.08 -2.61
N TYR A 355 -8.82 7.79 -2.46
CA TYR A 355 -7.73 7.04 -3.10
C TYR A 355 -8.31 6.02 -4.06
N ALA A 356 -7.73 5.91 -5.24
CA ALA A 356 -7.95 4.80 -6.15
C ALA A 356 -6.66 4.00 -6.29
N VAL A 357 -6.73 2.70 -6.05
CA VAL A 357 -5.61 1.79 -6.27
C VAL A 357 -5.83 1.05 -7.58
N ASN A 358 -4.99 1.33 -8.56
CA ASN A 358 -5.10 0.79 -9.91
C ASN A 358 -3.90 -0.09 -10.28
N TYR A 359 -4.08 -0.87 -11.34
CA TYR A 359 -3.01 -1.62 -11.98
C TYR A 359 -2.49 -0.86 -13.20
N ASN A 360 -1.18 -1.00 -13.42
CA ASN A 360 -0.50 -0.58 -14.64
C ASN A 360 0.62 -1.59 -14.96
N ILE A 361 1.29 -1.44 -16.07
CA ILE A 361 2.40 -2.30 -16.49
C ILE A 361 3.67 -1.47 -16.57
N LEU A 362 4.70 -1.90 -15.83
CA LEU A 362 6.06 -1.42 -15.98
C LEU A 362 6.74 -2.29 -17.03
N ARG A 363 7.14 -1.70 -18.14
CA ARG A 363 7.88 -2.38 -19.22
C ARG A 363 9.33 -2.00 -19.14
N ILE A 364 10.20 -3.00 -19.14
CA ILE A 364 11.64 -2.86 -19.16
C ILE A 364 12.17 -3.53 -20.42
N LYS A 365 12.81 -2.74 -21.27
CA LYS A 365 13.34 -3.21 -22.54
C LYS A 365 14.59 -2.44 -22.93
N ASN A 366 15.63 -3.15 -23.42
CA ASN A 366 16.87 -2.55 -23.92
C ASN A 366 17.54 -1.59 -22.91
N GLY A 367 17.55 -1.93 -21.64
CA GLY A 367 18.13 -1.09 -20.59
C GLY A 367 17.31 0.11 -20.15
N MET A 368 16.10 0.27 -20.68
CA MET A 368 15.19 1.37 -20.38
C MET A 368 13.90 0.84 -19.73
N GLY A 369 13.38 1.56 -18.75
CA GLY A 369 12.10 1.26 -18.10
C GLY A 369 11.11 2.40 -18.28
N GLY A 370 9.83 2.08 -18.35
CA GLY A 370 8.74 3.05 -18.40
C GLY A 370 7.38 2.39 -18.21
N ILE A 371 6.37 3.19 -17.83
CA ILE A 371 4.99 2.72 -17.75
C ILE A 371 4.40 2.54 -19.15
N ALA A 372 3.70 1.43 -19.35
CA ALA A 372 3.09 1.12 -20.65
C ALA A 372 1.90 2.03 -20.96
N PHE A 373 1.15 2.43 -19.93
CA PHE A 373 -0.01 3.31 -20.07
C PHE A 373 0.24 4.58 -19.25
N GLY A 374 0.41 5.72 -19.92
CA GLY A 374 0.56 7.04 -19.30
C GLY A 374 -0.75 7.53 -18.68
N ASN A 375 -0.64 8.38 -17.65
CA ASN A 375 -1.77 9.07 -17.03
C ASN A 375 -2.21 10.24 -17.90
#